data_a8f6ca7052b5bcb918d545d738aaed3b
#
_entry.id   a8f6ca7052b5bcb918d545d738aaed3b
#
_cell.length_a   1.000
_cell.length_b   1.000
_cell.length_c   1.000
_cell.angle_alpha   90.00
_cell.angle_beta   90.00
_cell.angle_gamma   90.00
#
_symmetry.space_group_name_H-M   'P 1'
#
loop_
_entity.id
_entity.type
_entity.pdbx_description
1 polymer ?
#
loop_
_entity_poly.entity_id
_entity_poly.type
_entity_poly.pdbx_seq_one_letter_code
_entity_poly.pdbx_strand_id
1 'polypeptide(L)'
;ILSNSIFAVTKSGTVSLQISSSNIPSIIIYKLSFINFMIFKLLVNVKFANIINIINDKEVIPELLQNECNANEIYNSVRYIIKNPNIAKKQLEQCNKTLDGIRSKSSSSNEVALILRKNLIN
;
A
#
# COMPACT_ATOMS: atom_id res chain seq x y z
N ILE A 1 16.78 8.27 -5.86
CA ILE A 1 16.13 8.80 -4.65
C ILE A 1 15.69 7.67 -3.72
N LEU A 2 14.98 6.66 -4.23
CA LEU A 2 14.52 5.54 -3.39
C LEU A 2 15.66 4.69 -2.85
N SER A 3 16.77 4.58 -3.55
CA SER A 3 17.91 3.76 -3.13
C SER A 3 18.57 4.24 -1.83
N ASN A 4 18.39 5.52 -1.48
CA ASN A 4 18.94 6.10 -0.27
C ASN A 4 17.93 6.27 0.85
N SER A 5 16.67 5.85 0.61
CA SER A 5 15.61 6.00 1.59
C SER A 5 15.57 4.81 2.54
N ILE A 6 15.34 5.09 3.83
CA ILE A 6 15.19 4.05 4.86
C ILE A 6 13.72 3.79 5.18
N PHE A 7 12.85 4.71 4.81
CA PHE A 7 11.40 4.62 5.06
C PHE A 7 10.66 5.51 4.07
N ALA A 8 9.43 5.16 3.76
CA ALA A 8 8.61 5.93 2.84
C ALA A 8 7.21 6.18 3.40
N VAL A 9 6.70 7.38 3.16
CA VAL A 9 5.31 7.75 3.39
C VAL A 9 4.72 8.08 2.02
N THR A 10 3.69 7.38 1.62
CA THR A 10 3.16 7.50 0.27
C THR A 10 1.64 7.45 0.22
N LYS A 11 1.09 7.95 -0.87
CA LYS A 11 -0.33 7.76 -1.17
C LYS A 11 -0.55 6.38 -1.80
N SER A 12 -1.78 5.90 -1.72
CA SER A 12 -2.17 4.67 -2.40
C SER A 12 -1.99 4.80 -3.93
N GLY A 13 -1.75 3.70 -4.61
CA GLY A 13 -1.62 3.65 -6.06
C GLY A 13 -0.33 3.00 -6.54
N THR A 14 0.08 3.29 -7.80
CA THR A 14 1.25 2.68 -8.45
C THR A 14 2.56 2.98 -7.73
N VAL A 15 2.68 4.17 -7.14
CA VAL A 15 3.89 4.56 -6.38
C VAL A 15 4.11 3.64 -5.19
N SER A 16 3.04 3.23 -4.51
CA SER A 16 3.16 2.32 -3.37
C SER A 16 3.70 0.94 -3.78
N LEU A 17 3.35 0.47 -4.98
CA LEU A 17 3.89 -0.78 -5.53
C LEU A 17 5.38 -0.66 -5.85
N GLN A 18 5.80 0.47 -6.41
CA GLN A 18 7.22 0.74 -6.69
C GLN A 18 8.05 0.76 -5.40
N ILE A 19 7.53 1.40 -4.37
CA ILE A 19 8.19 1.46 -3.05
C ILE A 19 8.29 0.06 -2.44
N SER A 20 7.23 -0.71 -2.51
CA SER A 20 7.22 -2.10 -2.02
C SER A 20 8.24 -2.96 -2.75
N SER A 21 8.40 -2.78 -4.06
CA SER A 21 9.38 -3.52 -4.85
C SER A 21 10.83 -3.08 -4.57
N SER A 22 11.03 -1.91 -3.97
CA SER A 22 12.35 -1.39 -3.63
C SER A 22 12.85 -1.84 -2.24
N ASN A 23 12.11 -2.70 -1.55
CA ASN A 23 12.44 -3.19 -0.21
C ASN A 23 12.57 -2.08 0.83
N ILE A 24 11.70 -1.07 0.73
CA ILE A 24 11.63 0.05 1.67
C ILE A 24 10.36 -0.09 2.49
N PRO A 25 10.43 -0.18 3.83
CA PRO A 25 9.23 -0.18 4.67
C PRO A 25 8.50 1.14 4.52
N SER A 26 7.18 1.08 4.56
CA SER A 26 6.36 2.25 4.25
C SER A 26 5.04 2.27 5.02
N ILE A 27 4.40 3.42 5.00
CA ILE A 27 3.00 3.59 5.37
C ILE A 27 2.27 4.30 4.25
N ILE A 28 0.98 4.04 4.16
CA ILE A 28 0.10 4.66 3.18
C ILE A 28 -0.71 5.75 3.89
N ILE A 29 -0.75 6.94 3.32
CA ILE A 29 -1.61 8.01 3.78
C ILE A 29 -2.61 8.36 2.69
N TYR A 30 -3.85 8.61 3.06
CA TYR A 30 -4.88 8.95 2.08
C TYR A 30 -5.99 9.76 2.72
N LYS A 31 -6.31 10.90 2.13
CA LYS A 31 -7.37 11.76 2.62
C LYS A 31 -8.22 12.23 1.45
N LEU A 32 -9.49 11.85 1.47
CA LEU A 32 -10.50 12.31 0.53
C LEU A 32 -11.35 13.39 1.17
N SER A 33 -11.99 14.24 0.37
CA SER A 33 -13.05 15.11 0.87
C SER A 33 -14.16 14.25 1.49
N PHE A 34 -14.89 14.80 2.45
CA PHE A 34 -15.94 14.07 3.15
C PHE A 34 -16.96 13.48 2.17
N ILE A 35 -17.36 14.24 1.17
CA ILE A 35 -18.33 13.79 0.16
C ILE A 35 -17.77 12.62 -0.66
N ASN A 36 -16.54 12.74 -1.15
CA ASN A 36 -15.89 11.69 -1.93
C ASN A 36 -15.69 10.42 -1.11
N PHE A 37 -15.34 10.56 0.16
CA PHE A 37 -15.20 9.44 1.07
C PHE A 37 -16.52 8.69 1.28
N MET A 38 -17.61 9.42 1.45
CA MET A 38 -18.94 8.81 1.60
C MET A 38 -19.36 8.08 0.33
N ILE A 39 -19.15 8.68 -0.84
CA ILE A 39 -19.42 8.04 -2.13
C ILE A 39 -18.58 6.77 -2.29
N PHE A 40 -17.30 6.86 -1.99
CA PHE A 40 -16.38 5.72 -2.07
C PHE A 40 -16.85 4.56 -1.18
N LYS A 41 -17.23 4.85 0.07
CA LYS A 41 -17.75 3.84 0.99
C LYS A 41 -19.02 3.16 0.50
N LEU A 42 -19.90 3.91 -0.16
CA LEU A 42 -21.16 3.37 -0.67
C LEU A 42 -20.96 2.50 -1.92
N LEU A 43 -20.02 2.89 -2.79
CA LEU A 43 -19.80 2.23 -4.07
C LEU A 43 -18.79 1.07 -4.01
N VAL A 44 -17.84 1.14 -3.09
CA VAL A 44 -16.73 0.18 -3.01
C VAL A 44 -16.70 -0.43 -1.62
N ASN A 45 -17.12 -1.68 -1.52
CA ASN A 45 -17.13 -2.39 -0.24
C ASN A 45 -15.77 -3.04 0.04
N VAL A 46 -14.71 -2.25 0.01
CA VAL A 46 -13.34 -2.71 0.33
C VAL A 46 -12.88 -2.09 1.64
N LYS A 47 -12.14 -2.86 2.42
CA LYS A 47 -11.60 -2.44 3.72
C LYS A 47 -10.32 -1.62 3.57
N PHE A 48 -9.59 -1.79 2.48
CA PHE A 48 -8.26 -1.23 2.29
C PHE A 48 -8.19 -0.42 1.00
N ALA A 49 -7.33 0.59 1.00
CA ALA A 49 -7.08 1.42 -0.19
C ALA A 49 -5.87 0.91 -0.98
N ASN A 50 -4.93 0.24 -0.34
CA ASN A 50 -3.72 -0.27 -0.99
C ASN A 50 -3.93 -1.66 -1.57
N ILE A 51 -3.43 -1.89 -2.79
CA ILE A 51 -3.64 -3.15 -3.49
C ILE A 51 -3.00 -4.35 -2.78
N ILE A 52 -1.86 -4.16 -2.13
CA ILE A 52 -1.20 -5.24 -1.38
C ILE A 52 -2.07 -5.69 -0.21
N ASN A 53 -2.66 -4.74 0.50
CA ASN A 53 -3.58 -5.03 1.60
C ASN A 53 -4.87 -5.70 1.09
N ILE A 54 -5.39 -5.23 -0.06
CA ILE A 54 -6.58 -5.81 -0.68
C ILE A 54 -6.34 -7.28 -1.06
N ILE A 55 -5.23 -7.57 -1.71
CA ILE A 55 -4.89 -8.93 -2.14
C ILE A 55 -4.74 -9.88 -0.95
N ASN A 56 -4.15 -9.39 0.13
CA ASN A 56 -3.92 -10.20 1.34
C ASN A 56 -5.12 -10.23 2.29
N ASP A 57 -6.14 -9.42 2.03
CA ASP A 57 -7.28 -9.20 2.93
C ASP A 57 -6.85 -8.93 4.37
N LYS A 58 -5.75 -8.22 4.52
CA LYS A 58 -5.22 -7.79 5.83
C LYS A 58 -4.29 -6.60 5.66
N GLU A 59 -4.06 -5.88 6.75
CA GLU A 59 -3.17 -4.72 6.76
C GLU A 59 -1.70 -5.17 6.79
N VAL A 60 -1.10 -5.34 5.62
CA VAL A 60 0.34 -5.60 5.46
C VAL A 60 1.11 -4.29 5.60
N ILE A 61 0.64 -3.25 4.93
CA ILE A 61 1.19 -1.90 4.99
C ILE A 61 0.18 -1.04 5.75
N PRO A 62 0.57 -0.37 6.85
CA PRO A 62 -0.37 0.47 7.58
C PRO A 62 -0.96 1.58 6.71
N GLU A 63 -2.27 1.73 6.79
CA GLU A 63 -3.01 2.76 6.06
C GLU A 63 -3.61 3.77 7.05
N LEU A 64 -3.20 5.02 6.91
CA LEU A 64 -3.76 6.12 7.70
C LEU A 64 -4.74 6.89 6.82
N LEU A 65 -6.02 6.67 7.05
CA LEU A 65 -7.09 7.19 6.21
C LEU A 65 -7.86 8.27 6.95
N GLN A 66 -8.26 9.31 6.23
CA GLN A 66 -9.12 10.37 6.74
C GLN A 66 -8.60 11.02 8.03
N ASN A 67 -9.27 10.85 9.15
CA ASN A 67 -8.89 11.44 10.44
C ASN A 67 -7.57 10.91 10.97
N GLU A 68 -7.19 9.70 10.61
CA GLU A 68 -5.91 9.12 10.97
C GLU A 68 -4.75 9.68 10.14
N CYS A 69 -5.06 10.35 9.03
CA CYS A 69 -4.06 11.02 8.20
C CYS A 69 -3.71 12.39 8.79
N ASN A 70 -3.02 12.38 9.92
CA ASN A 70 -2.58 13.57 10.62
C ASN A 70 -1.13 13.40 11.07
N ALA A 71 -0.48 14.51 11.44
CA ALA A 71 0.95 14.53 11.75
C ALA A 71 1.31 13.59 12.91
N ASN A 72 0.49 13.53 13.95
CA ASN A 72 0.76 12.70 15.12
C ASN A 72 0.69 11.21 14.77
N GLU A 73 -0.34 10.78 14.06
CA GLU A 73 -0.52 9.38 13.67
C GLU A 73 0.55 8.94 12.66
N ILE A 74 0.90 9.81 11.72
CA ILE A 74 1.99 9.56 10.77
C ILE A 74 3.31 9.38 11.54
N TYR A 75 3.62 10.31 12.43
CA TYR A 75 4.85 10.25 13.23
C TYR A 75 4.90 8.96 14.08
N ASN A 76 3.83 8.65 14.78
CA ASN A 76 3.76 7.47 15.64
C ASN A 76 3.93 6.17 14.84
N SER A 77 3.29 6.08 13.68
CA SER A 77 3.38 4.91 12.80
C SER A 77 4.79 4.73 12.23
N VAL A 78 5.39 5.80 11.75
CA VAL A 78 6.76 5.77 11.24
C VAL A 78 7.73 5.35 12.35
N ARG A 79 7.62 5.99 13.50
CA ARG A 79 8.48 5.69 14.66
C ARG A 79 8.33 4.25 15.10
N TYR A 80 7.11 3.74 15.16
CA TYR A 80 6.83 2.36 15.57
C TYR A 80 7.53 1.36 14.65
N ILE A 81 7.42 1.53 13.35
CA ILE A 81 8.04 0.62 12.39
C ILE A 81 9.57 0.72 12.43
N ILE A 82 10.11 1.94 12.52
CA ILE A 82 11.56 2.15 12.58
C ILE A 82 12.16 1.53 13.85
N LYS A 83 11.46 1.63 14.98
CA LYS A 83 11.93 1.06 16.24
C LYS A 83 11.73 -0.45 16.36
N ASN A 84 10.96 -1.05 15.47
CA ASN A 84 10.67 -2.47 15.48
C ASN A 84 11.10 -3.12 14.15
N PRO A 85 12.40 -3.42 13.98
CA PRO A 85 12.91 -3.98 12.71
C PRO A 85 12.21 -5.26 12.27
N ASN A 86 11.72 -6.06 13.22
CA ASN A 86 11.00 -7.29 12.91
C ASN A 86 9.68 -7.01 12.18
N ILE A 87 9.01 -5.91 12.53
CA ILE A 87 7.75 -5.49 11.88
C ILE A 87 8.04 -5.02 10.46
N ALA A 88 9.08 -4.21 10.29
CA ALA A 88 9.54 -3.77 8.97
C ALA A 88 9.89 -4.98 8.08
N LYS A 89 10.61 -5.94 8.63
CA LYS A 89 10.99 -7.17 7.92
C LYS A 89 9.77 -7.99 7.48
N LYS A 90 8.79 -8.16 8.37
CA LYS A 90 7.54 -8.87 8.04
C LYS A 90 6.77 -8.16 6.92
N GLN A 91 6.70 -6.82 6.97
CA GLN A 91 6.07 -6.04 5.93
C GLN A 91 6.74 -6.30 4.57
N LEU A 92 8.07 -6.21 4.53
CA LEU A 92 8.85 -6.42 3.30
C LEU A 92 8.71 -7.84 2.76
N GLU A 93 8.76 -8.83 3.62
CA GLU A 93 8.59 -10.24 3.23
C GLU A 93 7.20 -10.48 2.61
N GLN A 94 6.15 -9.96 3.24
CA GLN A 94 4.80 -10.12 2.74
C GLN A 94 4.58 -9.35 1.45
N CYS A 95 5.14 -8.15 1.34
CA CYS A 95 5.09 -7.37 0.10
C CYS A 95 5.77 -8.10 -1.05
N ASN A 96 6.97 -8.63 -0.84
CA ASN A 96 7.70 -9.37 -1.85
C ASN A 96 6.95 -10.63 -2.28
N LYS A 97 6.39 -11.36 -1.33
CA LYS A 97 5.58 -12.54 -1.61
C LYS A 97 4.37 -12.20 -2.49
N THR A 98 3.69 -11.12 -2.17
CA THR A 98 2.53 -10.66 -2.94
C THR A 98 2.92 -10.22 -4.34
N LEU A 99 4.02 -9.47 -4.47
CA LEU A 99 4.52 -9.00 -5.77
C LEU A 99 4.98 -10.18 -6.65
N ASP A 100 5.64 -11.16 -6.08
CA ASP A 100 6.05 -12.37 -6.80
C ASP A 100 4.82 -13.15 -7.29
N GLY A 101 3.78 -13.24 -6.49
CA GLY A 101 2.51 -13.84 -6.89
C GLY A 101 1.86 -13.12 -8.07
N ILE A 102 1.89 -11.78 -8.06
CA ILE A 102 1.38 -10.96 -9.17
C ILE A 102 2.21 -11.19 -10.43
N ARG A 103 3.54 -11.17 -10.31
CA ARG A 103 4.45 -11.37 -11.45
C ARG A 103 4.29 -12.74 -12.08
N SER A 104 4.16 -13.79 -11.28
CA SER A 104 3.99 -15.14 -11.80
C SER A 104 2.66 -15.30 -12.54
N LYS A 105 1.59 -14.68 -12.05
CA LYS A 105 0.29 -14.68 -12.72
C LYS A 105 0.32 -13.84 -14.00
N SER A 106 1.00 -12.70 -14.01
CA SER A 106 1.09 -11.83 -15.19
C SER A 106 1.98 -12.44 -16.27
N SER A 107 2.98 -13.24 -15.93
CA SER A 107 3.80 -13.95 -16.91
C SER A 107 3.05 -15.11 -17.58
N SER A 108 2.04 -15.64 -16.93
CA SER A 108 1.22 -16.73 -17.48
C SER A 108 -0.05 -16.25 -18.18
N SER A 109 -0.42 -14.98 -18.04
CA SER A 109 -1.66 -14.45 -18.60
C SER A 109 -1.56 -12.95 -18.87
N ASN A 110 -1.54 -12.57 -20.16
CA ASN A 110 -1.62 -11.17 -20.58
C ASN A 110 -2.92 -10.50 -20.09
N GLU A 111 -3.98 -11.27 -19.87
CA GLU A 111 -5.25 -10.74 -19.40
C GLU A 111 -5.13 -10.17 -17.99
N VAL A 112 -4.42 -10.86 -17.09
CA VAL A 112 -4.22 -10.38 -15.73
C VAL A 112 -3.40 -9.09 -15.72
N ALA A 113 -2.36 -9.02 -16.55
CA ALA A 113 -1.56 -7.80 -16.73
C ALA A 113 -2.41 -6.64 -17.25
N LEU A 114 -3.29 -6.89 -18.19
CA LEU A 114 -4.21 -5.88 -18.74
C LEU A 114 -5.22 -5.42 -17.69
N ILE A 115 -5.78 -6.33 -16.91
CA ILE A 115 -6.74 -6.00 -15.85
C ILE A 115 -6.07 -5.15 -14.77
N LEU A 116 -4.88 -5.54 -14.32
CA LEU A 116 -4.11 -4.78 -13.33
C LEU A 116 -3.75 -3.39 -13.87
N ARG A 117 -3.30 -3.32 -15.10
CA ARG A 117 -2.96 -2.05 -15.76
C ARG A 117 -4.19 -1.14 -15.85
N LYS A 118 -5.33 -1.68 -16.25
CA LYS A 118 -6.59 -0.94 -16.36
C LYS A 118 -7.05 -0.42 -14.99
N ASN A 119 -6.96 -1.24 -13.95
CA ASN A 119 -7.39 -0.87 -12.61
C ASN A 119 -6.43 0.10 -11.92
N LEU A 120 -5.15 0.05 -12.25
CA LEU A 120 -4.14 0.94 -11.65
C LEU A 120 -4.03 2.29 -12.36
N ILE A 121 -4.39 2.35 -13.65
CA ILE A 121 -4.31 3.58 -14.45
C ILE A 121 -5.61 4.37 -14.38
N ASN A 122 -6.75 3.70 -14.25
CA ASN A 122 -8.05 4.33 -14.07
C ASN A 122 -8.37 4.50 -12.58
#